data_06fab62067f99c290df56234ad11b21c
#
_entry.id   06fab62067f99c290df56234ad11b21c
#
_cell.length_a   1.000
_cell.length_b   1.000
_cell.length_c   1.000
_cell.angle_alpha   90.00
_cell.angle_beta   90.00
_cell.angle_gamma   90.00
#
_symmetry.space_group_name_H-M   'P 1'
#
loop_
_entity.id
_entity.type
_entity.pdbx_description
1 polymer ?
#
loop_
_entity_poly.entity_id
_entity_poly.type
_entity_poly.pdbx_seq_one_letter_code
_entity_poly.pdbx_strand_id
1 'polypeptide(L)'
;QRESRREQIENAAQEVLAGAQGCETEYEKIKYIFKYLVDTVDYDQNALDNQNIYSSLVGKRSVCAGYSRAAQYLLKQMGIECIYVVGTVKEQGAHAWNIVKCDDKYYQMDVTFGDPIFQENETGETLPHDLVNYEYLCCTDEEIFTDHQQDDFVPYPVCDSNDLEYYRINGLYYETFDENEIYEKMKAGIEQGQEMFAIRFSENAVYEVAKEKIIDNLIPQAAQFLVDFRQLEEVKYTYAV
;
A
#
# COMPACT_ATOMS: atom_id res chain seq x y z
N GLN A 1 -6.05 8.14 -33.32
CA GLN A 1 -5.24 7.52 -32.23
C GLN A 1 -5.38 8.27 -30.90
N ARG A 2 -5.40 9.62 -30.85
CA ARG A 2 -5.53 10.38 -29.58
C ARG A 2 -6.91 10.24 -28.94
N GLU A 3 -7.98 10.27 -29.72
CA GLU A 3 -9.34 10.05 -29.21
C GLU A 3 -9.50 8.63 -28.63
N SER A 4 -9.00 7.62 -29.36
CA SER A 4 -9.05 6.22 -28.88
C SER A 4 -8.31 6.02 -27.55
N ARG A 5 -7.13 6.63 -27.35
CA ARG A 5 -6.41 6.52 -26.07
C ARG A 5 -7.13 7.22 -24.92
N ARG A 6 -7.73 8.37 -25.18
CA ARG A 6 -8.51 9.09 -24.18
C ARG A 6 -9.73 8.29 -23.75
N GLU A 7 -10.47 7.75 -24.69
CA GLU A 7 -11.62 6.90 -24.42
C GLU A 7 -11.24 5.64 -23.61
N GLN A 8 -10.12 5.00 -23.94
CA GLN A 8 -9.60 3.86 -23.17
C GLN A 8 -9.25 4.24 -21.74
N ILE A 9 -8.61 5.40 -21.50
CA ILE A 9 -8.32 5.89 -20.16
C ILE A 9 -9.62 6.17 -19.39
N GLU A 10 -10.60 6.84 -20.01
CA GLU A 10 -11.88 7.17 -19.39
C GLU A 10 -12.65 5.89 -19.00
N ASN A 11 -12.68 4.89 -19.88
CA ASN A 11 -13.33 3.60 -19.60
C ASN A 11 -12.63 2.86 -18.45
N ALA A 12 -11.30 2.73 -18.50
CA ALA A 12 -10.54 2.11 -17.44
C ALA A 12 -10.72 2.82 -16.07
N ALA A 13 -10.75 4.15 -16.09
CA ALA A 13 -11.00 4.93 -14.88
C ALA A 13 -12.41 4.69 -14.32
N GLN A 14 -13.43 4.63 -15.18
CA GLN A 14 -14.80 4.35 -14.74
C GLN A 14 -14.95 2.98 -14.09
N GLU A 15 -14.26 1.95 -14.59
CA GLU A 15 -14.22 0.62 -13.96
C GLU A 15 -13.63 0.68 -12.56
N VAL A 16 -12.50 1.38 -12.39
CA VAL A 16 -11.87 1.59 -11.08
C VAL A 16 -12.81 2.31 -10.12
N LEU A 17 -13.39 3.42 -10.58
CA LEU A 17 -14.30 4.25 -9.76
C LEU A 17 -15.58 3.49 -9.37
N ALA A 18 -16.06 2.62 -10.25
CA ALA A 18 -17.21 1.74 -9.94
C ALA A 18 -16.86 0.77 -8.80
N GLY A 19 -15.64 0.23 -8.76
CA GLY A 19 -15.18 -0.63 -7.66
C GLY A 19 -15.06 0.10 -6.31
N ALA A 20 -14.90 1.43 -6.33
CA ALA A 20 -14.82 2.25 -5.13
C ALA A 20 -16.18 2.70 -4.55
N GLN A 21 -17.31 2.27 -5.13
CA GLN A 21 -18.65 2.71 -4.69
C GLN A 21 -19.00 2.32 -3.25
N GLY A 22 -18.32 1.31 -2.69
CA GLY A 22 -18.47 0.90 -1.29
C GLY A 22 -17.62 1.70 -0.30
N CYS A 23 -16.75 2.59 -0.76
CA CYS A 23 -15.91 3.41 0.10
C CYS A 23 -16.69 4.62 0.62
N GLU A 24 -16.95 4.68 1.92
CA GLU A 24 -17.76 5.72 2.56
C GLU A 24 -16.92 6.96 2.91
N THR A 25 -15.67 6.78 3.34
CA THR A 25 -14.76 7.85 3.78
C THR A 25 -13.73 8.22 2.69
N GLU A 26 -13.13 9.41 2.83
CA GLU A 26 -12.01 9.83 1.97
C GLU A 26 -10.81 8.87 2.10
N TYR A 27 -10.50 8.45 3.34
CA TYR A 27 -9.43 7.50 3.59
C TYR A 27 -9.65 6.15 2.88
N GLU A 28 -10.86 5.59 2.94
CA GLU A 28 -11.17 4.34 2.25
C GLU A 28 -11.00 4.46 0.73
N LYS A 29 -11.38 5.60 0.15
CA LYS A 29 -11.17 5.90 -1.28
C LYS A 29 -9.68 5.98 -1.62
N ILE A 30 -8.90 6.69 -0.80
CA ILE A 30 -7.44 6.82 -0.98
C ILE A 30 -6.79 5.43 -0.89
N LYS A 31 -7.09 4.65 0.15
CA LYS A 31 -6.59 3.28 0.34
C LYS A 31 -6.99 2.36 -0.81
N TYR A 32 -8.22 2.47 -1.30
CA TYR A 32 -8.69 1.68 -2.44
C TYR A 32 -7.86 1.97 -3.70
N ILE A 33 -7.66 3.25 -4.04
CA ILE A 33 -6.87 3.63 -5.22
C ILE A 33 -5.40 3.21 -5.07
N PHE A 34 -4.82 3.38 -3.87
CA PHE A 34 -3.48 2.93 -3.56
C PHE A 34 -3.33 1.43 -3.83
N LYS A 35 -4.16 0.62 -3.16
CA LYS A 35 -4.15 -0.84 -3.32
C LYS A 35 -4.42 -1.27 -4.76
N TYR A 36 -5.42 -0.67 -5.43
CA TYR A 36 -5.74 -1.00 -6.81
C TYR A 36 -4.54 -0.84 -7.74
N LEU A 37 -3.82 0.27 -7.62
CA LEU A 37 -2.66 0.53 -8.47
C LEU A 37 -1.50 -0.41 -8.16
N VAL A 38 -1.26 -0.70 -6.89
CA VAL A 38 -0.25 -1.70 -6.48
C VAL A 38 -0.60 -3.09 -7.04
N ASP A 39 -1.84 -3.53 -6.90
CA ASP A 39 -2.26 -4.87 -7.33
C ASP A 39 -2.33 -5.05 -8.86
N THR A 40 -2.46 -3.97 -9.63
CA THR A 40 -2.81 -4.09 -11.06
C THR A 40 -1.82 -3.48 -12.03
N VAL A 41 -0.80 -2.79 -11.56
CA VAL A 41 0.21 -2.14 -12.41
C VAL A 41 1.58 -2.72 -12.06
N ASP A 42 2.25 -3.31 -13.04
CA ASP A 42 3.62 -3.80 -12.88
C ASP A 42 4.62 -2.65 -13.06
N TYR A 43 5.65 -2.60 -12.20
CA TYR A 43 6.75 -1.66 -12.38
C TYR A 43 7.66 -2.11 -13.54
N ASP A 44 7.72 -1.30 -14.59
CA ASP A 44 8.50 -1.63 -15.79
C ASP A 44 9.14 -0.40 -16.44
N GLN A 45 10.46 -0.31 -16.32
CA GLN A 45 11.25 0.75 -16.94
C GLN A 45 11.27 0.67 -18.47
N ASN A 46 10.98 -0.49 -19.05
CA ASN A 46 11.01 -0.74 -20.49
C ASN A 46 9.63 -0.64 -21.14
N ALA A 47 8.57 -0.42 -20.38
CA ALA A 47 7.23 -0.30 -20.93
C ALA A 47 7.11 0.94 -21.82
N LEU A 48 6.36 0.80 -22.90
CA LEU A 48 6.11 1.90 -23.85
C LEU A 48 5.30 3.00 -23.17
N ASP A 49 5.72 4.25 -23.33
CA ASP A 49 5.06 5.42 -22.75
C ASP A 49 4.89 5.33 -21.21
N ASN A 50 5.82 4.72 -20.52
CA ASN A 50 5.73 4.31 -19.10
C ASN A 50 5.58 5.42 -18.05
N GLN A 51 5.51 6.70 -18.44
CA GLN A 51 5.43 7.84 -17.52
C GLN A 51 4.07 8.54 -17.52
N ASN A 52 3.03 7.92 -18.06
CA ASN A 52 1.74 8.55 -18.19
C ASN A 52 0.57 7.67 -17.71
N ILE A 53 -0.62 8.27 -17.59
CA ILE A 53 -1.83 7.60 -17.11
C ILE A 53 -2.21 6.39 -17.98
N TYR A 54 -1.96 6.45 -19.29
CA TYR A 54 -2.29 5.36 -20.20
C TYR A 54 -1.50 4.09 -19.89
N SER A 55 -0.20 4.23 -19.61
CA SER A 55 0.65 3.09 -19.25
C SER A 55 0.17 2.38 -17.98
N SER A 56 -0.25 3.15 -16.96
CA SER A 56 -0.74 2.59 -15.70
C SER A 56 -2.15 2.03 -15.81
N LEU A 57 -3.12 2.80 -16.34
CA LEU A 57 -4.53 2.37 -16.31
C LEU A 57 -4.90 1.38 -17.41
N VAL A 58 -4.30 1.51 -18.60
CA VAL A 58 -4.61 0.68 -19.76
C VAL A 58 -3.51 -0.35 -20.02
N GLY A 59 -2.27 0.09 -20.03
CA GLY A 59 -1.10 -0.76 -20.29
C GLY A 59 -0.72 -1.67 -19.14
N LYS A 60 -1.12 -1.32 -17.92
CA LYS A 60 -0.81 -2.03 -16.66
C LYS A 60 0.70 -2.24 -16.40
N ARG A 61 1.55 -1.41 -17.02
CA ARG A 61 3.00 -1.43 -16.86
C ARG A 61 3.53 -0.01 -16.90
N SER A 62 4.17 0.45 -15.83
CA SER A 62 4.55 1.86 -15.69
C SER A 62 5.79 2.04 -14.80
N VAL A 63 6.23 3.28 -14.65
CA VAL A 63 7.20 3.70 -13.64
C VAL A 63 6.56 4.70 -12.68
N CYS A 64 7.28 5.16 -11.66
CA CYS A 64 6.78 6.06 -10.61
C CYS A 64 5.92 7.23 -11.13
N ALA A 65 6.33 7.89 -12.22
CA ALA A 65 5.59 9.00 -12.81
C ALA A 65 4.19 8.59 -13.31
N GLY A 66 4.04 7.38 -13.86
CA GLY A 66 2.75 6.90 -14.31
C GLY A 66 1.85 6.45 -13.15
N TYR A 67 2.38 5.76 -12.15
CA TYR A 67 1.67 5.42 -10.90
C TYR A 67 1.10 6.69 -10.25
N SER A 68 1.96 7.69 -10.01
CA SER A 68 1.56 8.93 -9.33
C SER A 68 0.55 9.75 -10.12
N ARG A 69 0.65 9.78 -11.47
CA ARG A 69 -0.34 10.46 -12.31
C ARG A 69 -1.66 9.72 -12.38
N ALA A 70 -1.64 8.40 -12.37
CA ALA A 70 -2.86 7.60 -12.31
C ALA A 70 -3.58 7.79 -10.98
N ALA A 71 -2.86 7.75 -9.85
CA ALA A 71 -3.40 8.04 -8.53
C ALA A 71 -4.02 9.43 -8.47
N GLN A 72 -3.29 10.47 -8.92
CA GLN A 72 -3.80 11.83 -8.97
C GLN A 72 -5.06 11.95 -9.83
N TYR A 73 -5.09 11.31 -10.99
CA TYR A 73 -6.23 11.36 -11.91
C TYR A 73 -7.48 10.73 -11.31
N LEU A 74 -7.35 9.54 -10.71
CA LEU A 74 -8.46 8.80 -10.09
C LEU A 74 -9.00 9.51 -8.85
N LEU A 75 -8.12 9.94 -7.94
CA LEU A 75 -8.51 10.61 -6.71
C LEU A 75 -9.21 11.94 -6.99
N LYS A 76 -8.73 12.73 -7.96
CA LYS A 76 -9.41 13.97 -8.37
C LYS A 76 -10.81 13.73 -8.91
N GLN A 77 -11.07 12.63 -9.62
CA GLN A 77 -12.43 12.28 -10.06
C GLN A 77 -13.34 11.89 -8.88
N MET A 78 -12.77 11.44 -7.77
CA MET A 78 -13.49 11.15 -6.53
C MET A 78 -13.66 12.38 -5.62
N GLY A 79 -13.22 13.57 -6.07
CA GLY A 79 -13.28 14.82 -5.32
C GLY A 79 -12.18 14.98 -4.29
N ILE A 80 -11.16 14.15 -4.29
CA ILE A 80 -10.04 14.18 -3.35
C ILE A 80 -8.88 14.99 -3.96
N GLU A 81 -8.39 15.97 -3.23
CA GLU A 81 -7.21 16.73 -3.62
C GLU A 81 -5.98 15.84 -3.59
N CYS A 82 -5.28 15.76 -4.73
CA CYS A 82 -4.07 14.98 -4.87
C CYS A 82 -3.04 15.77 -5.67
N ILE A 83 -1.88 16.01 -5.06
CA ILE A 83 -0.77 16.77 -5.62
C ILE A 83 0.24 15.76 -6.18
N TYR A 84 0.75 16.03 -7.38
CA TYR A 84 1.87 15.30 -7.96
C TYR A 84 3.18 15.91 -7.47
N VAL A 85 4.01 15.13 -6.81
CA VAL A 85 5.29 15.53 -6.25
C VAL A 85 6.42 14.97 -7.11
N VAL A 86 7.48 15.74 -7.28
CA VAL A 86 8.73 15.30 -7.90
C VAL A 86 9.88 15.50 -6.92
N GLY A 87 10.87 14.65 -7.05
CA GLY A 87 12.06 14.70 -6.21
C GLY A 87 13.01 13.55 -6.49
N THR A 88 13.67 13.08 -5.47
CA THR A 88 14.62 11.96 -5.54
C THR A 88 14.41 10.98 -4.41
N VAL A 89 14.79 9.73 -4.64
CA VAL A 89 14.94 8.70 -3.61
C VAL A 89 16.42 8.36 -3.45
N LYS A 90 16.85 8.18 -2.23
CA LYS A 90 18.22 7.85 -1.88
C LYS A 90 18.66 6.60 -2.66
N GLU A 91 19.83 6.69 -3.32
CA GLU A 91 20.45 5.62 -4.12
C GLU A 91 19.68 5.20 -5.39
N GLN A 92 18.45 5.70 -5.61
CA GLN A 92 17.64 5.35 -6.78
C GLN A 92 17.46 6.52 -7.76
N GLY A 93 17.65 7.77 -7.32
CA GLY A 93 17.64 8.95 -8.20
C GLY A 93 16.26 9.59 -8.34
N ALA A 94 15.94 10.11 -9.52
CA ALA A 94 14.72 10.86 -9.77
C ALA A 94 13.44 10.02 -9.54
N HIS A 95 12.50 10.59 -8.81
CA HIS A 95 11.27 9.91 -8.40
C HIS A 95 10.06 10.83 -8.41
N ALA A 96 8.86 10.24 -8.43
CA ALA A 96 7.60 10.96 -8.33
C ALA A 96 6.61 10.18 -7.48
N TRP A 97 5.88 10.94 -6.63
CA TRP A 97 4.85 10.41 -5.73
C TRP A 97 3.71 11.40 -5.56
N ASN A 98 2.92 11.29 -4.52
CA ASN A 98 1.77 12.16 -4.28
C ASN A 98 1.73 12.70 -2.86
N ILE A 99 1.08 13.86 -2.70
CA ILE A 99 0.49 14.32 -1.45
C ILE A 99 -1.02 14.31 -1.63
N VAL A 100 -1.74 13.70 -0.70
CA VAL A 100 -3.20 13.63 -0.69
C VAL A 100 -3.78 14.41 0.46
N LYS A 101 -4.93 15.05 0.24
CA LYS A 101 -5.70 15.69 1.31
C LYS A 101 -6.81 14.75 1.77
N CYS A 102 -6.91 14.53 3.08
CA CYS A 102 -7.96 13.76 3.72
C CYS A 102 -8.34 14.41 5.05
N ASP A 103 -9.63 14.60 5.30
CA ASP A 103 -10.15 15.21 6.53
C ASP A 103 -9.44 16.53 6.91
N ASP A 104 -9.25 17.41 5.90
CA ASP A 104 -8.57 18.72 6.00
C ASP A 104 -7.07 18.71 6.35
N LYS A 105 -6.42 17.51 6.38
CA LYS A 105 -4.99 17.36 6.56
C LYS A 105 -4.32 16.80 5.31
N TYR A 106 -3.02 17.01 5.18
CA TYR A 106 -2.23 16.48 4.08
C TYR A 106 -1.36 15.32 4.54
N TYR A 107 -1.18 14.36 3.64
CA TYR A 107 -0.41 13.14 3.87
C TYR A 107 0.41 12.80 2.64
N GLN A 108 1.60 12.29 2.87
CA GLN A 108 2.43 11.72 1.82
C GLN A 108 1.89 10.37 1.37
N MET A 109 1.98 10.06 0.08
CA MET A 109 1.53 8.80 -0.48
C MET A 109 2.40 8.39 -1.66
N ASP A 110 3.11 7.27 -1.55
CA ASP A 110 3.89 6.71 -2.65
C ASP A 110 3.38 5.33 -3.05
N VAL A 111 2.62 5.27 -4.13
CA VAL A 111 2.05 4.02 -4.65
C VAL A 111 3.15 3.09 -5.20
N THR A 112 4.23 3.65 -5.73
CA THR A 112 5.33 2.84 -6.28
C THR A 112 6.05 2.06 -5.17
N PHE A 113 6.31 2.71 -4.04
CA PHE A 113 6.90 2.06 -2.86
C PHE A 113 5.89 1.21 -2.07
N GLY A 114 4.60 1.39 -2.36
CA GLY A 114 3.55 0.47 -1.94
C GLY A 114 3.58 -0.88 -2.65
N ASP A 115 4.25 -0.96 -3.81
CA ASP A 115 4.40 -2.16 -4.62
C ASP A 115 5.67 -2.94 -4.22
N PRO A 116 5.55 -4.11 -3.57
CA PRO A 116 6.70 -4.86 -3.10
C PRO A 116 7.57 -5.44 -4.22
N ILE A 117 7.05 -5.62 -5.42
CA ILE A 117 7.82 -6.09 -6.58
C ILE A 117 8.91 -5.07 -6.95
N PHE A 118 8.65 -3.78 -6.76
CA PHE A 118 9.66 -2.74 -6.93
C PHE A 118 10.83 -2.92 -5.96
N GLN A 119 10.58 -3.37 -4.74
CA GLN A 119 11.62 -3.61 -3.72
C GLN A 119 12.38 -4.92 -3.92
N GLU A 120 11.80 -5.93 -4.57
CA GLU A 120 12.42 -7.24 -4.82
C GLU A 120 13.62 -7.22 -5.75
N ASN A 121 13.67 -6.29 -6.67
CA ASN A 121 14.76 -6.25 -7.66
C ASN A 121 16.15 -6.05 -7.03
N GLU A 122 16.23 -5.65 -5.77
CA GLU A 122 17.49 -5.50 -5.03
C GLU A 122 17.89 -6.74 -4.21
N THR A 123 16.94 -7.57 -3.77
CA THR A 123 17.21 -8.73 -2.91
C THR A 123 17.15 -10.09 -3.63
N GLY A 124 16.51 -10.17 -4.80
CA GLY A 124 16.40 -11.41 -5.59
C GLY A 124 15.44 -12.45 -4.98
N GLU A 125 14.63 -12.07 -4.00
CA GLU A 125 13.58 -12.93 -3.44
C GLU A 125 12.23 -12.64 -4.10
N THR A 126 11.47 -13.68 -4.44
CA THR A 126 10.11 -13.55 -4.98
C THR A 126 9.12 -13.43 -3.83
N LEU A 127 8.69 -12.21 -3.51
CA LEU A 127 7.59 -12.00 -2.57
C LEU A 127 6.23 -12.29 -3.26
N PRO A 128 5.20 -12.72 -2.53
CA PRO A 128 3.87 -12.88 -3.11
C PRO A 128 3.37 -11.57 -3.72
N HIS A 129 2.77 -11.64 -4.91
CA HIS A 129 2.22 -10.46 -5.62
C HIS A 129 1.11 -9.72 -4.85
N ASP A 130 0.59 -10.30 -3.77
CA ASP A 130 -0.52 -9.77 -2.98
C ASP A 130 -0.08 -8.86 -1.81
N LEU A 131 1.23 -8.63 -1.69
CA LEU A 131 1.79 -7.78 -0.63
C LEU A 131 1.63 -6.31 -1.00
N VAL A 132 0.95 -5.55 -0.15
CA VAL A 132 0.91 -4.08 -0.24
C VAL A 132 1.70 -3.51 0.92
N ASN A 133 2.71 -2.70 0.62
CA ASN A 133 3.44 -1.97 1.65
C ASN A 133 2.70 -0.69 2.03
N TYR A 134 1.92 -0.75 3.08
CA TYR A 134 1.14 0.38 3.57
C TYR A 134 1.94 1.43 4.36
N GLU A 135 3.26 1.28 4.52
CA GLU A 135 4.10 2.32 5.13
C GLU A 135 4.09 3.62 4.34
N TYR A 136 3.88 3.53 3.02
CA TYR A 136 3.82 4.67 2.12
C TYR A 136 2.39 5.16 1.83
N LEU A 137 1.40 4.72 2.61
CA LEU A 137 0.02 5.18 2.54
C LEU A 137 -0.29 6.15 3.69
N CYS A 138 -0.57 7.41 3.37
CA CYS A 138 -0.92 8.46 4.33
C CYS A 138 0.13 8.64 5.44
N CYS A 139 1.41 8.60 5.09
CA CYS A 139 2.52 8.82 6.01
C CYS A 139 2.87 10.32 6.16
N THR A 140 3.70 10.62 7.14
CA THR A 140 4.16 12.00 7.43
C THR A 140 5.39 12.38 6.61
N ASP A 141 5.73 13.69 6.62
CA ASP A 141 7.00 14.19 6.08
C ASP A 141 8.20 13.55 6.79
N GLU A 142 8.13 13.39 8.11
CA GLU A 142 9.21 12.77 8.90
C GLU A 142 9.47 11.32 8.45
N GLU A 143 8.41 10.58 8.15
CA GLU A 143 8.52 9.19 7.71
C GLU A 143 9.05 9.08 6.29
N ILE A 144 8.46 9.80 5.33
CA ILE A 144 8.85 9.65 3.92
C ILE A 144 10.25 10.21 3.64
N PHE A 145 10.66 11.30 4.33
CA PHE A 145 11.97 11.92 4.12
C PHE A 145 13.14 11.16 4.74
N THR A 146 12.92 9.97 5.29
CA THR A 146 14.01 9.05 5.64
C THR A 146 14.78 8.59 4.41
N ASP A 147 14.13 8.49 3.28
CA ASP A 147 14.69 8.04 2.00
C ASP A 147 14.28 8.90 0.78
N HIS A 148 13.22 9.70 0.87
CA HIS A 148 12.77 10.63 -0.17
C HIS A 148 13.25 12.06 0.11
N GLN A 149 13.43 12.82 -0.97
CA GLN A 149 13.68 14.26 -0.92
C GLN A 149 12.87 14.94 -2.02
N GLN A 150 11.89 15.77 -1.63
CA GLN A 150 11.11 16.54 -2.60
C GLN A 150 11.93 17.73 -3.15
N ASP A 151 11.67 18.08 -4.41
CA ASP A 151 12.21 19.27 -5.04
C ASP A 151 11.58 20.53 -4.41
N ASP A 152 12.34 21.62 -4.39
CA ASP A 152 11.92 22.91 -3.82
C ASP A 152 11.38 23.92 -4.85
N PHE A 153 11.04 23.45 -6.06
CA PHE A 153 10.52 24.34 -7.13
C PHE A 153 9.18 24.98 -6.80
N VAL A 154 8.37 24.34 -6.00
CA VAL A 154 7.08 24.83 -5.50
C VAL A 154 6.93 24.50 -4.03
N PRO A 155 6.25 25.36 -3.24
CA PRO A 155 5.93 25.02 -1.86
C PRO A 155 4.88 23.90 -1.84
N TYR A 156 5.17 22.83 -1.13
CA TYR A 156 4.22 21.74 -0.84
C TYR A 156 3.58 21.93 0.54
N PRO A 157 2.35 21.46 0.75
CA PRO A 157 1.77 21.44 2.09
C PRO A 157 2.54 20.52 3.02
N VAL A 158 2.56 20.86 4.31
CA VAL A 158 3.19 20.05 5.35
C VAL A 158 2.31 18.85 5.68
N CYS A 159 2.92 17.67 5.79
CA CYS A 159 2.28 16.41 6.16
C CYS A 159 2.78 15.97 7.54
N ASP A 160 2.17 16.51 8.60
CA ASP A 160 2.62 16.31 9.99
C ASP A 160 1.68 15.44 10.85
N SER A 161 0.57 14.96 10.26
CA SER A 161 -0.39 14.11 10.97
C SER A 161 -0.17 12.63 10.66
N ASN A 162 -0.19 11.81 11.71
CA ASN A 162 -0.16 10.35 11.63
C ASN A 162 -1.53 9.69 11.93
N ASP A 163 -2.61 10.48 11.96
CA ASP A 163 -3.96 9.99 12.30
C ASP A 163 -4.46 8.92 11.32
N LEU A 164 -4.00 8.97 10.07
CA LEU A 164 -4.40 8.05 9.00
C LEU A 164 -3.28 7.05 8.62
N GLU A 165 -2.24 6.95 9.43
CA GLU A 165 -1.21 5.93 9.25
C GLU A 165 -1.82 4.54 9.39
N TYR A 166 -1.58 3.67 8.39
CA TYR A 166 -2.28 2.40 8.23
C TYR A 166 -2.22 1.50 9.47
N TYR A 167 -1.04 1.36 10.06
CA TYR A 167 -0.85 0.46 11.21
C TYR A 167 -1.53 0.99 12.47
N ARG A 168 -1.61 2.32 12.65
CA ARG A 168 -2.31 2.95 13.78
C ARG A 168 -3.81 2.76 13.68
N ILE A 169 -4.40 3.06 12.52
CA ILE A 169 -5.86 2.90 12.29
C ILE A 169 -6.31 1.45 12.51
N ASN A 170 -5.49 0.50 12.06
CA ASN A 170 -5.84 -0.93 12.16
C ASN A 170 -5.40 -1.56 13.48
N GLY A 171 -4.85 -0.78 14.42
CA GLY A 171 -4.36 -1.27 15.71
C GLY A 171 -3.20 -2.26 15.56
N LEU A 172 -2.37 -2.07 14.55
CA LEU A 172 -1.19 -2.89 14.22
C LEU A 172 0.12 -2.16 14.54
N TYR A 173 0.03 -1.00 15.20
CA TYR A 173 1.17 -0.20 15.66
C TYR A 173 1.40 -0.41 17.15
N TYR A 174 2.62 -0.77 17.53
CA TYR A 174 2.98 -1.16 18.88
C TYR A 174 4.12 -0.30 19.45
N GLU A 175 3.87 0.36 20.57
CA GLU A 175 4.91 1.06 21.35
C GLU A 175 5.63 0.11 22.31
N THR A 176 5.01 -1.02 22.62
CA THR A 176 5.58 -2.10 23.45
C THR A 176 5.19 -3.45 22.85
N PHE A 177 6.03 -4.47 23.09
CA PHE A 177 5.71 -5.82 22.63
C PHE A 177 4.70 -6.50 23.57
N ASP A 178 3.50 -6.81 23.04
CA ASP A 178 2.51 -7.66 23.71
C ASP A 178 2.30 -8.93 22.90
N GLU A 179 2.91 -10.02 23.36
CA GLU A 179 2.89 -11.33 22.70
C GLU A 179 1.46 -11.87 22.52
N ASN A 180 0.61 -11.73 23.55
CA ASN A 180 -0.74 -12.24 23.52
C ASN A 180 -1.63 -11.45 22.55
N GLU A 181 -1.56 -10.12 22.59
CA GLU A 181 -2.35 -9.28 21.70
C GLU A 181 -1.99 -9.54 20.24
N ILE A 182 -0.69 -9.60 19.92
CA ILE A 182 -0.22 -9.88 18.56
C ILE A 182 -0.70 -11.25 18.10
N TYR A 183 -0.60 -12.27 18.96
CA TYR A 183 -1.06 -13.62 18.63
C TYR A 183 -2.56 -13.68 18.34
N GLU A 184 -3.40 -13.05 19.17
CA GLU A 184 -4.85 -13.00 18.93
C GLU A 184 -5.18 -12.31 17.59
N LYS A 185 -4.46 -11.25 17.21
CA LYS A 185 -4.63 -10.62 15.89
C LYS A 185 -4.17 -11.51 14.74
N MET A 186 -3.07 -12.24 14.89
CA MET A 186 -2.65 -13.24 13.89
C MET A 186 -3.73 -14.31 13.68
N LYS A 187 -4.32 -14.83 14.76
CA LYS A 187 -5.42 -15.80 14.67
C LYS A 187 -6.64 -15.22 13.94
N ALA A 188 -7.04 -14.00 14.31
CA ALA A 188 -8.16 -13.33 13.65
C ALA A 188 -7.90 -13.12 12.15
N GLY A 189 -6.68 -12.80 11.76
CA GLY A 189 -6.28 -12.72 10.35
C GLY A 189 -6.42 -14.06 9.63
N ILE A 190 -5.95 -15.15 10.24
CA ILE A 190 -6.07 -16.51 9.69
C ILE A 190 -7.55 -16.90 9.50
N GLU A 191 -8.40 -16.62 10.49
CA GLU A 191 -9.84 -16.89 10.42
C GLU A 191 -10.55 -16.11 9.31
N GLN A 192 -10.03 -14.93 8.96
CA GLN A 192 -10.52 -14.08 7.87
C GLN A 192 -9.89 -14.42 6.51
N GLY A 193 -9.03 -15.43 6.45
CA GLY A 193 -8.35 -15.85 5.23
C GLY A 193 -7.25 -14.88 4.77
N GLN A 194 -6.71 -14.07 5.66
CA GLN A 194 -5.56 -13.21 5.35
C GLN A 194 -4.32 -14.09 5.13
N GLU A 195 -3.62 -13.85 4.05
CA GLU A 195 -2.39 -14.58 3.71
C GLU A 195 -1.15 -13.95 4.32
N MET A 196 -1.25 -12.69 4.76
CA MET A 196 -0.16 -11.93 5.36
C MET A 196 -0.61 -11.19 6.61
N PHE A 197 0.32 -11.11 7.57
CA PHE A 197 0.17 -10.32 8.77
C PHE A 197 1.36 -9.38 8.93
N ALA A 198 1.12 -8.07 8.90
CA ALA A 198 2.12 -7.04 9.06
C ALA A 198 1.81 -6.17 10.28
N ILE A 199 2.84 -5.85 11.04
CA ILE A 199 2.77 -4.97 12.22
C ILE A 199 3.94 -3.97 12.17
N ARG A 200 3.77 -2.85 12.84
CA ARG A 200 4.79 -1.81 12.95
C ARG A 200 5.11 -1.55 14.43
N PHE A 201 6.38 -1.38 14.73
CA PHE A 201 6.84 -0.96 16.06
C PHE A 201 7.26 0.51 16.04
N SER A 202 7.05 1.20 17.17
CA SER A 202 7.35 2.62 17.31
C SER A 202 8.84 2.94 17.12
N GLU A 203 9.71 2.00 17.48
CA GLU A 203 11.16 2.18 17.39
C GLU A 203 11.90 0.84 17.29
N ASN A 204 13.13 0.89 16.79
CA ASN A 204 13.96 -0.30 16.59
C ASN A 204 14.22 -1.08 17.88
N ALA A 205 14.29 -0.40 19.02
CA ALA A 205 14.49 -1.08 20.30
C ALA A 205 13.33 -2.04 20.66
N VAL A 206 12.09 -1.65 20.38
CA VAL A 206 10.89 -2.50 20.57
C VAL A 206 10.91 -3.65 19.57
N TYR A 207 11.23 -3.36 18.30
CA TYR A 207 11.34 -4.36 17.23
C TYR A 207 12.36 -5.46 17.57
N GLU A 208 13.57 -5.10 18.02
CA GLU A 208 14.62 -6.09 18.35
C GLU A 208 14.22 -7.00 19.52
N VAL A 209 13.49 -6.49 20.51
CA VAL A 209 12.93 -7.33 21.60
C VAL A 209 11.83 -8.27 21.08
N ALA A 210 10.98 -7.76 20.18
CA ALA A 210 9.85 -8.53 19.64
C ALA A 210 10.27 -9.61 18.65
N LYS A 211 11.26 -9.31 17.80
CA LYS A 211 11.69 -10.12 16.66
C LYS A 211 11.98 -11.57 17.02
N GLU A 212 12.80 -11.84 18.01
CA GLU A 212 13.13 -13.19 18.43
C GLU A 212 11.88 -13.95 18.88
N LYS A 213 11.04 -13.31 19.70
CA LYS A 213 9.81 -13.92 20.20
C LYS A 213 8.76 -14.15 19.11
N ILE A 214 8.66 -13.25 18.13
CA ILE A 214 7.78 -13.44 16.99
C ILE A 214 8.23 -14.67 16.19
N ILE A 215 9.53 -14.77 15.88
CA ILE A 215 10.09 -15.88 15.09
C ILE A 215 9.99 -17.21 15.85
N ASP A 216 10.41 -17.23 17.10
CA ASP A 216 10.58 -18.45 17.86
C ASP A 216 9.26 -18.97 18.48
N ASN A 217 8.32 -18.08 18.79
CA ASN A 217 7.08 -18.44 19.47
C ASN A 217 5.83 -18.19 18.60
N LEU A 218 5.61 -16.95 18.13
CA LEU A 218 4.33 -16.58 17.53
C LEU A 218 4.12 -17.23 16.15
N ILE A 219 5.14 -17.24 15.31
CA ILE A 219 5.03 -17.84 13.97
C ILE A 219 4.74 -19.35 14.06
N PRO A 220 5.45 -20.15 14.89
CA PRO A 220 5.10 -21.56 15.07
C PRO A 220 3.71 -21.81 15.63
N GLN A 221 3.24 -20.98 16.58
CA GLN A 221 1.89 -21.11 17.14
C GLN A 221 0.83 -20.74 16.10
N ALA A 222 1.02 -19.67 15.33
CA ALA A 222 0.12 -19.27 14.26
C ALA A 222 0.07 -20.33 13.14
N ALA A 223 1.21 -20.93 12.78
CA ALA A 223 1.27 -21.99 11.78
C ALA A 223 0.49 -23.23 12.27
N GLN A 224 0.62 -23.62 13.53
CA GLN A 224 -0.17 -24.73 14.10
C GLN A 224 -1.66 -24.39 14.11
N PHE A 225 -2.02 -23.17 14.51
CA PHE A 225 -3.41 -22.71 14.50
C PHE A 225 -4.00 -22.74 13.08
N LEU A 226 -3.26 -22.33 12.06
CA LEU A 226 -3.69 -22.37 10.66
C LEU A 226 -3.97 -23.82 10.18
N VAL A 227 -3.11 -24.76 10.56
CA VAL A 227 -3.32 -26.20 10.23
C VAL A 227 -4.60 -26.71 10.87
N ASP A 228 -4.80 -26.44 12.16
CA ASP A 228 -5.97 -26.90 12.91
C ASP A 228 -7.25 -26.25 12.37
N PHE A 229 -7.21 -24.96 12.03
CA PHE A 229 -8.33 -24.23 11.46
C PHE A 229 -8.75 -24.78 10.10
N ARG A 230 -7.80 -25.02 9.19
CA ARG A 230 -8.08 -25.63 7.87
C ARG A 230 -8.66 -27.03 7.97
N GLN A 231 -8.17 -27.85 8.88
CA GLN A 231 -8.73 -29.20 9.12
C GLN A 231 -10.17 -29.14 9.60
N LEU A 232 -10.52 -28.18 10.46
CA LEU A 232 -11.90 -27.98 10.92
C LEU A 232 -12.83 -27.50 9.79
N GLU A 233 -12.34 -26.68 8.86
CA GLU A 233 -13.11 -26.27 7.68
C GLU A 233 -13.35 -27.44 6.74
N GLU A 234 -12.33 -28.23 6.41
CA GLU A 234 -12.47 -29.44 5.58
C GLU A 234 -13.52 -30.40 6.14
N VAL A 235 -13.53 -30.60 7.46
CA VAL A 235 -14.54 -31.44 8.13
C VAL A 235 -15.94 -30.84 7.97
N LYS A 236 -16.13 -29.53 8.11
CA LYS A 236 -17.42 -28.86 7.89
C LYS A 236 -17.94 -29.06 6.47
N TYR A 237 -17.11 -28.93 5.46
CA TYR A 237 -17.49 -29.17 4.07
C TYR A 237 -17.82 -30.63 3.77
N THR A 238 -17.19 -31.58 4.43
CA THR A 238 -17.42 -33.03 4.24
C THR A 238 -18.76 -33.49 4.83
N TYR A 239 -19.26 -32.81 5.87
CA TYR A 239 -20.55 -33.17 6.51
C TYR A 239 -21.76 -32.34 6.00
N ALA A 240 -21.58 -31.43 5.04
CA ALA A 240 -22.65 -30.60 4.47
C ALA A 240 -23.18 -31.13 3.11
N VAL A 241 -22.85 -32.36 2.71
CA VAL A 241 -23.32 -33.05 1.48
C VAL A 241 -24.37 -34.07 1.80
#